data_13a2559ace158792c15c1aff898c08c7
#
_entry.id   13a2559ace158792c15c1aff898c08c7
#
_cell.length_a   1.000
_cell.length_b   1.000
_cell.length_c   1.000
_cell.angle_alpha   90.00
_cell.angle_beta   90.00
_cell.angle_gamma   90.00
#
_symmetry.space_group_name_H-M   'P 1'
#
loop_
_entity.id
_entity.type
_entity.pdbx_description
1 polymer ?
#
loop_
_entity_poly.entity_id
_entity_poly.type
_entity_poly.pdbx_seq_one_letter_code
_entity_poly.pdbx_strand_id
1 'polypeptide(L)'
;MPTRKTDLPTLEPDPLEPQPEEVEEYVRALQGLRRTEADLARRASWNQIRLAGARAGTRPREALATLNLMFRLGTPPREPLAGPYDGILVSPCVWRPADRALGLLASAWMPWTGKRFDAEAQRGDNLLQPSARLPARALWPGYRFQEGPGGLLAAFRFRTYTAAGMVDPDRETLKIDYDSDENPRLLIRDILDEVVEIVPGAYLGKVLIRRGDADSPRWQLVGYFALQPPATAPQPEPAEVAEPERATAPAPATG
;
A
#
# COMPACT_ATOMS: atom_id res chain seq x y z
N MET A 1 40.26 -25.74 27.07
CA MET A 1 40.48 -24.65 26.12
C MET A 1 39.27 -23.74 26.21
N PRO A 2 39.41 -22.47 26.64
CA PRO A 2 38.27 -21.57 26.74
C PRO A 2 37.94 -21.00 25.36
N THR A 3 36.69 -21.13 24.97
CA THR A 3 36.11 -20.52 23.75
C THR A 3 36.11 -18.99 23.88
N ARG A 4 36.91 -18.31 23.03
CA ARG A 4 36.85 -16.86 22.88
C ARG A 4 35.46 -16.46 22.37
N LYS A 5 34.68 -15.79 23.21
CA LYS A 5 33.56 -14.95 22.75
C LYS A 5 34.15 -13.83 21.90
N THR A 6 33.83 -13.83 20.62
CA THR A 6 34.12 -12.70 19.73
C THR A 6 33.07 -11.65 20.05
N ASP A 7 33.46 -10.63 20.81
CA ASP A 7 32.66 -9.42 20.97
C ASP A 7 32.60 -8.74 19.62
N LEU A 8 31.44 -8.80 18.99
CA LEU A 8 31.14 -7.98 17.80
C LEU A 8 31.12 -6.52 18.25
N PRO A 9 31.82 -5.61 17.56
CA PRO A 9 31.76 -4.19 17.88
C PRO A 9 30.30 -3.73 17.80
N THR A 10 29.81 -3.12 18.85
CA THR A 10 28.57 -2.37 18.86
C THR A 10 28.76 -1.21 17.90
N LEU A 11 28.18 -1.30 16.69
CA LEU A 11 28.16 -0.20 15.75
C LEU A 11 27.38 0.93 16.41
N GLU A 12 28.01 2.09 16.60
CA GLU A 12 27.30 3.29 16.99
C GLU A 12 26.22 3.60 15.95
N PRO A 13 25.00 4.01 16.35
CA PRO A 13 23.95 4.35 15.41
C PRO A 13 24.43 5.49 14.50
N ASP A 14 24.19 5.34 13.19
CA ASP A 14 24.50 6.39 12.21
C ASP A 14 23.63 7.62 12.55
N PRO A 15 24.22 8.83 12.74
CA PRO A 15 23.48 10.04 13.07
C PRO A 15 22.45 10.47 12.01
N LEU A 16 22.43 9.82 10.84
CA LEU A 16 21.43 10.02 9.78
C LEU A 16 20.29 8.98 9.81
N GLU A 17 20.32 8.03 10.75
CA GLU A 17 19.22 7.09 10.96
C GLU A 17 18.07 7.81 11.67
N PRO A 18 16.84 7.81 11.10
CA PRO A 18 15.70 8.25 11.87
C PRO A 18 15.52 7.28 13.04
N GLN A 19 15.66 7.80 14.24
CA GLN A 19 15.47 6.99 15.44
C GLN A 19 14.03 6.50 15.51
N PRO A 20 13.75 5.32 16.05
CA PRO A 20 12.40 4.82 16.19
C PRO A 20 11.44 5.81 16.84
N GLU A 21 11.92 6.56 17.81
CA GLU A 21 11.19 7.63 18.52
C GLU A 21 10.79 8.77 17.59
N GLU A 22 11.64 9.18 16.68
CA GLU A 22 11.35 10.23 15.69
C GLU A 22 10.28 9.79 14.69
N VAL A 23 10.32 8.53 14.25
CA VAL A 23 9.29 7.97 13.36
C VAL A 23 7.94 7.89 14.09
N GLU A 24 7.94 7.47 15.36
CA GLU A 24 6.75 7.38 16.18
C GLU A 24 6.14 8.76 16.43
N GLU A 25 6.96 9.74 16.82
CA GLU A 25 6.52 11.13 17.01
C GLU A 25 5.94 11.71 15.72
N TYR A 26 6.63 11.51 14.60
CA TYR A 26 6.17 11.97 13.29
C TYR A 26 4.81 11.38 12.91
N VAL A 27 4.62 10.06 13.05
CA VAL A 27 3.34 9.41 12.75
C VAL A 27 2.23 9.91 13.68
N ARG A 28 2.51 10.06 14.98
CA ARG A 28 1.55 10.60 15.95
C ARG A 28 1.17 12.06 15.65
N ALA A 29 2.15 12.88 15.23
CA ALA A 29 1.87 14.25 14.81
C ALA A 29 0.93 14.28 13.59
N LEU A 30 1.18 13.44 12.57
CA LEU A 30 0.31 13.32 11.41
C LEU A 30 -1.11 12.86 11.78
N GLN A 31 -1.24 11.90 12.70
CA GLN A 31 -2.54 11.43 13.19
C GLN A 31 -3.30 12.49 14.00
N GLY A 32 -2.57 13.43 14.62
CA GLY A 32 -3.13 14.55 15.36
C GLY A 32 -3.63 15.72 14.50
N LEU A 33 -3.32 15.75 13.19
CA LEU A 33 -3.78 16.80 12.29
C LEU A 33 -5.32 16.79 12.15
N ARG A 34 -5.88 17.99 12.09
CA ARG A 34 -7.33 18.17 11.95
C ARG A 34 -7.81 17.72 10.56
N ARG A 35 -9.11 17.51 10.40
CA ARG A 35 -9.71 17.13 9.10
C ARG A 35 -9.37 18.11 7.97
N THR A 36 -9.23 19.40 8.26
CA THR A 36 -8.84 20.43 7.29
C THR A 36 -7.42 20.26 6.76
N GLU A 37 -6.59 19.47 7.45
CA GLU A 37 -5.20 19.17 7.09
C GLU A 37 -5.02 17.71 6.65
N ALA A 38 -6.13 16.98 6.49
CA ALA A 38 -6.09 15.56 6.15
C ALA A 38 -5.33 15.27 4.84
N ASP A 39 -5.47 16.14 3.83
CA ASP A 39 -4.74 16.00 2.58
C ASP A 39 -3.23 16.23 2.74
N LEU A 40 -2.84 17.13 3.63
CA LEU A 40 -1.43 17.34 3.98
C LEU A 40 -0.87 16.11 4.69
N ALA A 41 -1.59 15.61 5.70
CA ALA A 41 -1.20 14.42 6.45
C ALA A 41 -1.07 13.20 5.53
N ARG A 42 -2.02 13.01 4.61
CA ARG A 42 -2.00 11.93 3.62
C ARG A 42 -0.77 12.02 2.72
N ARG A 43 -0.50 13.19 2.12
CA ARG A 43 0.68 13.40 1.27
C ARG A 43 1.98 13.22 2.04
N ALA A 44 2.05 13.71 3.27
CA ALA A 44 3.22 13.54 4.12
C ALA A 44 3.48 12.07 4.48
N SER A 45 2.42 11.32 4.86
CA SER A 45 2.50 9.87 5.11
C SER A 45 2.96 9.10 3.87
N TRP A 46 2.37 9.42 2.72
CA TRP A 46 2.75 8.81 1.44
C TRP A 46 4.22 9.05 1.09
N ASN A 47 4.69 10.28 1.25
CA ASN A 47 6.10 10.61 1.02
C ASN A 47 7.03 9.88 1.97
N GLN A 48 6.69 9.78 3.25
CA GLN A 48 7.49 9.07 4.24
C GLN A 48 7.60 7.58 3.92
N ILE A 49 6.48 6.94 3.54
CA ILE A 49 6.49 5.54 3.09
C ILE A 49 7.40 5.37 1.86
N ARG A 50 7.31 6.27 0.87
CA ARG A 50 8.16 6.23 -0.34
C ARG A 50 9.64 6.41 0.00
N LEU A 51 9.97 7.34 0.90
CA LEU A 51 11.35 7.58 1.35
C LEU A 51 11.92 6.34 2.07
N ALA A 52 11.13 5.71 2.95
CA ALA A 52 11.52 4.46 3.58
C ALA A 52 11.77 3.36 2.54
N GLY A 53 10.88 3.23 1.54
CA GLY A 53 11.06 2.29 0.44
C GLY A 53 12.31 2.55 -0.40
N ALA A 54 12.61 3.81 -0.73
CA ALA A 54 13.80 4.18 -1.49
C ALA A 54 15.10 3.82 -0.76
N ARG A 55 15.10 3.89 0.57
CA ARG A 55 16.26 3.48 1.41
C ARG A 55 16.45 1.96 1.43
N ALA A 56 15.45 1.16 1.08
CA ALA A 56 15.54 -0.30 1.12
C ALA A 56 16.64 -0.88 0.21
N GLY A 57 17.02 -0.18 -0.85
CA GLY A 57 18.12 -0.57 -1.73
C GLY A 57 19.52 -0.39 -1.11
N THR A 58 19.69 0.59 -0.25
CA THR A 58 20.99 0.93 0.36
C THR A 58 21.08 0.53 1.82
N ARG A 59 19.98 0.69 2.56
CA ARG A 59 19.88 0.44 4.01
C ARG A 59 18.63 -0.40 4.33
N PRO A 60 18.61 -1.65 3.88
CA PRO A 60 17.37 -2.45 3.90
C PRO A 60 16.85 -2.74 5.31
N ARG A 61 17.74 -2.97 6.30
CA ARG A 61 17.31 -3.28 7.67
C ARG A 61 16.60 -2.08 8.32
N GLU A 62 17.14 -0.88 8.14
CA GLU A 62 16.57 0.38 8.64
C GLU A 62 15.22 0.67 7.95
N ALA A 63 15.19 0.56 6.63
CA ALA A 63 13.98 0.77 5.85
C ALA A 63 12.84 -0.16 6.33
N LEU A 64 13.16 -1.44 6.55
CA LEU A 64 12.18 -2.40 7.03
C LEU A 64 11.77 -2.13 8.48
N ALA A 65 12.69 -1.71 9.34
CA ALA A 65 12.38 -1.32 10.72
C ALA A 65 11.43 -0.12 10.75
N THR A 66 11.71 0.91 9.93
CA THR A 66 10.85 2.10 9.79
C THR A 66 9.45 1.71 9.28
N LEU A 67 9.36 0.93 8.21
CA LEU A 67 8.07 0.48 7.66
C LEU A 67 7.30 -0.38 8.66
N ASN A 68 7.98 -1.26 9.39
CA ASN A 68 7.35 -2.08 10.42
C ASN A 68 6.81 -1.22 11.58
N LEU A 69 7.57 -0.23 12.03
CA LEU A 69 7.13 0.69 13.07
C LEU A 69 5.91 1.51 12.61
N MET A 70 5.95 2.08 11.40
CA MET A 70 4.80 2.79 10.82
C MET A 70 3.56 1.87 10.75
N PHE A 71 3.74 0.63 10.31
CA PHE A 71 2.65 -0.36 10.25
C PHE A 71 2.05 -0.62 11.64
N ARG A 72 2.87 -0.79 12.66
CA ARG A 72 2.43 -1.04 14.05
C ARG A 72 1.73 0.18 14.69
N LEU A 73 2.00 1.39 14.21
CA LEU A 73 1.32 2.62 14.66
C LEU A 73 0.00 2.86 13.93
N GLY A 74 -0.25 2.20 12.81
CA GLY A 74 -1.51 2.24 12.09
C GLY A 74 -2.62 1.45 12.78
N THR A 75 -3.83 1.63 12.30
CA THR A 75 -5.05 0.92 12.75
C THR A 75 -5.74 0.30 11.54
N PRO A 76 -6.64 -0.69 11.71
CA PRO A 76 -7.49 -1.08 10.60
C PRO A 76 -8.20 0.14 9.99
N PRO A 77 -8.46 0.17 8.67
CA PRO A 77 -9.25 1.23 8.07
C PRO A 77 -10.55 1.44 8.83
N ARG A 78 -10.84 2.69 9.19
CA ARG A 78 -12.04 3.04 9.98
C ARG A 78 -13.33 2.82 9.19
N GLU A 79 -13.26 3.06 7.88
CA GLU A 79 -14.35 2.86 6.95
C GLU A 79 -13.99 1.74 5.98
N PRO A 80 -14.97 0.93 5.54
CA PRO A 80 -14.72 -0.06 4.51
C PRO A 80 -14.16 0.59 3.24
N LEU A 81 -13.09 0.01 2.71
CA LEU A 81 -12.50 0.50 1.47
C LEU A 81 -13.46 0.24 0.30
N ALA A 82 -13.68 1.26 -0.53
CA ALA A 82 -14.59 1.19 -1.69
C ALA A 82 -13.99 1.87 -2.91
N GLY A 83 -14.18 1.28 -4.08
CA GLY A 83 -13.66 1.82 -5.34
C GLY A 83 -12.18 1.53 -5.59
N PRO A 84 -11.58 2.20 -6.57
CA PRO A 84 -10.17 2.03 -6.91
C PRO A 84 -9.25 2.78 -5.93
N TYR A 85 -8.08 2.21 -5.70
CA TYR A 85 -6.97 2.79 -4.94
C TYR A 85 -5.69 2.67 -5.76
N ASP A 86 -4.97 3.76 -5.87
CA ASP A 86 -3.62 3.76 -6.43
C ASP A 86 -2.66 3.09 -5.47
N GLY A 87 -1.76 2.28 -6.00
CA GLY A 87 -0.83 1.51 -5.22
C GLY A 87 0.61 1.63 -5.68
N ILE A 88 1.53 1.54 -4.74
CA ILE A 88 2.96 1.38 -5.02
C ILE A 88 3.51 0.20 -4.23
N LEU A 89 4.40 -0.57 -4.86
CA LEU A 89 5.24 -1.52 -4.16
C LEU A 89 6.37 -0.73 -3.49
N VAL A 90 6.43 -0.79 -2.16
CA VAL A 90 7.35 0.03 -1.37
C VAL A 90 8.71 -0.64 -1.23
N SER A 91 8.73 -1.90 -0.84
CA SER A 91 9.97 -2.65 -0.64
C SER A 91 9.73 -4.15 -0.76
N PRO A 92 10.47 -4.86 -1.62
CA PRO A 92 10.56 -6.30 -1.52
C PRO A 92 11.47 -6.67 -0.33
N CYS A 93 11.01 -7.62 0.50
CA CYS A 93 11.78 -8.16 1.64
C CYS A 93 12.55 -9.43 1.27
N VAL A 94 12.74 -9.70 -0.03
CA VAL A 94 13.37 -10.92 -0.52
C VAL A 94 14.88 -10.77 -0.51
N TRP A 95 15.54 -11.44 0.44
CA TRP A 95 16.99 -11.34 0.68
C TRP A 95 17.81 -12.51 0.12
N ARG A 96 17.15 -13.55 -0.40
CA ARG A 96 17.87 -14.74 -0.90
C ARG A 96 17.54 -15.00 -2.36
N PRO A 97 18.57 -15.13 -3.23
CA PRO A 97 18.37 -15.51 -4.62
C PRO A 97 17.78 -16.92 -4.80
N ALA A 98 17.73 -17.72 -3.72
CA ALA A 98 17.13 -19.05 -3.72
C ALA A 98 15.58 -19.04 -3.83
N ASP A 99 14.92 -17.94 -3.53
CA ASP A 99 13.46 -17.85 -3.68
C ASP A 99 13.07 -17.39 -5.10
N ARG A 100 13.42 -18.22 -6.08
CA ARG A 100 13.01 -18.00 -7.49
C ARG A 100 11.50 -17.77 -7.65
N ALA A 101 10.70 -18.41 -6.81
CA ALA A 101 9.25 -18.22 -6.78
C ALA A 101 8.86 -16.77 -6.41
N LEU A 102 9.58 -16.16 -5.46
CA LEU A 102 9.36 -14.76 -5.08
C LEU A 102 9.87 -13.78 -6.14
N GLY A 103 10.95 -14.12 -6.85
CA GLY A 103 11.41 -13.36 -8.01
C GLY A 103 10.38 -13.37 -9.15
N LEU A 104 9.70 -14.50 -9.37
CA LEU A 104 8.60 -14.62 -10.32
C LEU A 104 7.36 -13.81 -9.87
N LEU A 105 7.05 -13.79 -8.58
CA LEU A 105 6.00 -12.93 -8.02
C LEU A 105 6.34 -11.44 -8.21
N ALA A 106 7.56 -11.04 -7.90
CA ALA A 106 8.00 -9.66 -8.10
C ALA A 106 7.90 -9.24 -9.58
N SER A 107 8.28 -10.12 -10.51
CA SER A 107 8.16 -9.85 -11.95
C SER A 107 6.70 -9.85 -12.43
N ALA A 108 5.83 -10.68 -11.87
CA ALA A 108 4.40 -10.69 -12.16
C ALA A 108 3.68 -9.48 -11.55
N TRP A 109 4.23 -8.91 -10.47
CA TRP A 109 3.69 -7.73 -9.79
C TRP A 109 4.27 -6.41 -10.29
N MET A 110 5.34 -6.41 -11.06
CA MET A 110 5.91 -5.18 -11.62
C MET A 110 4.89 -4.27 -12.33
N PRO A 111 3.85 -4.82 -13.04
CA PRO A 111 2.82 -4.00 -13.63
C PRO A 111 1.64 -3.70 -12.70
N TRP A 112 1.74 -3.94 -11.40
CA TRP A 112 0.69 -3.65 -10.44
C TRP A 112 0.55 -2.14 -10.22
N THR A 113 -0.69 -1.65 -10.25
CA THR A 113 -1.01 -0.21 -10.12
C THR A 113 -1.87 0.10 -8.90
N GLY A 114 -2.44 -0.93 -8.27
CA GLY A 114 -3.29 -0.74 -7.10
C GLY A 114 -4.32 -1.85 -6.93
N LYS A 115 -5.38 -1.52 -6.22
CA LYS A 115 -6.47 -2.44 -5.91
C LYS A 115 -7.81 -1.74 -6.11
N ARG A 116 -8.84 -2.52 -6.41
CA ARG A 116 -10.24 -2.08 -6.40
C ARG A 116 -10.98 -2.86 -5.34
N PHE A 117 -11.73 -2.16 -4.49
CA PHE A 117 -12.51 -2.74 -3.41
C PHE A 117 -14.01 -2.60 -3.67
N ASP A 118 -14.75 -3.61 -3.27
CA ASP A 118 -16.20 -3.62 -3.16
C ASP A 118 -16.54 -3.80 -1.68
N ALA A 119 -16.89 -2.69 -1.03
CA ALA A 119 -17.14 -2.65 0.41
C ALA A 119 -18.34 -3.50 0.81
N GLU A 120 -19.41 -3.52 -0.01
CA GLU A 120 -20.63 -4.25 0.26
C GLU A 120 -20.39 -5.75 0.16
N ALA A 121 -19.69 -6.19 -0.88
CA ALA A 121 -19.39 -7.59 -1.09
C ALA A 121 -18.16 -8.08 -0.29
N GLN A 122 -17.47 -7.21 0.44
CA GLN A 122 -16.23 -7.50 1.17
C GLN A 122 -15.19 -8.22 0.32
N ARG A 123 -14.98 -7.77 -0.90
CA ARG A 123 -14.03 -8.34 -1.87
C ARG A 123 -13.42 -7.27 -2.76
N GLY A 124 -12.52 -7.69 -3.62
CA GLY A 124 -11.91 -6.81 -4.57
C GLY A 124 -10.99 -7.54 -5.53
N ASP A 125 -10.30 -6.76 -6.35
CA ASP A 125 -9.37 -7.24 -7.36
C ASP A 125 -8.09 -6.39 -7.33
N ASN A 126 -6.95 -6.98 -7.69
CA ASN A 126 -5.76 -6.20 -8.03
C ASN A 126 -5.94 -5.54 -9.40
N LEU A 127 -5.41 -4.34 -9.53
CA LEU A 127 -5.35 -3.60 -10.78
C LEU A 127 -3.95 -3.69 -11.36
N LEU A 128 -3.84 -4.16 -12.60
CA LEU A 128 -2.58 -4.38 -13.30
C LEU A 128 -2.58 -3.65 -14.64
N GLN A 129 -1.40 -3.25 -15.09
CA GLN A 129 -1.22 -2.78 -16.46
C GLN A 129 -1.48 -3.91 -17.48
N PRO A 130 -1.93 -3.61 -18.70
CA PRO A 130 -2.14 -4.60 -19.76
C PRO A 130 -0.90 -5.44 -20.09
N SER A 131 0.30 -4.91 -19.84
CA SER A 131 1.58 -5.61 -20.00
C SER A 131 1.73 -6.87 -19.11
N ALA A 132 0.94 -6.95 -18.01
CA ALA A 132 0.90 -8.12 -17.14
C ALA A 132 0.39 -9.40 -17.85
N ARG A 133 -0.33 -9.28 -18.97
CA ARG A 133 -0.91 -10.44 -19.66
C ARG A 133 0.13 -11.46 -20.11
N LEU A 134 1.26 -11.01 -20.64
CA LEU A 134 2.29 -11.92 -21.16
C LEU A 134 2.96 -12.74 -20.06
N PRO A 135 3.56 -12.12 -19.00
CA PRO A 135 4.18 -12.89 -17.92
C PRO A 135 3.18 -13.76 -17.17
N ALA A 136 1.97 -13.27 -16.92
CA ALA A 136 0.93 -14.05 -16.26
C ALA A 136 0.46 -15.26 -17.08
N ARG A 137 0.38 -15.13 -18.41
CA ARG A 137 0.04 -16.25 -19.29
C ARG A 137 1.09 -17.35 -19.28
N ALA A 138 2.35 -16.98 -19.07
CA ALA A 138 3.43 -17.97 -18.91
C ALA A 138 3.35 -18.70 -17.57
N LEU A 139 2.98 -18.00 -16.49
CA LEU A 139 2.89 -18.57 -15.14
C LEU A 139 1.56 -19.31 -14.90
N TRP A 140 0.47 -18.78 -15.46
CA TRP A 140 -0.90 -19.27 -15.26
C TRP A 140 -1.67 -19.30 -16.59
N PRO A 141 -1.38 -20.25 -17.49
CA PRO A 141 -1.89 -20.26 -18.87
C PRO A 141 -3.42 -20.33 -18.96
N GLY A 142 -4.08 -20.84 -17.92
CA GLY A 142 -5.55 -20.92 -17.86
C GLY A 142 -6.23 -19.73 -17.17
N TYR A 143 -5.48 -18.79 -16.61
CA TYR A 143 -6.05 -17.67 -15.86
C TYR A 143 -6.61 -16.59 -16.79
N ARG A 144 -7.81 -16.10 -16.47
CA ARG A 144 -8.50 -15.07 -17.26
C ARG A 144 -8.57 -13.76 -16.48
N PHE A 145 -8.00 -12.75 -17.05
CA PHE A 145 -8.14 -11.37 -16.56
C PHE A 145 -9.51 -10.83 -16.88
N GLN A 146 -10.05 -10.02 -15.99
CA GLN A 146 -11.24 -9.22 -16.24
C GLN A 146 -10.85 -7.80 -16.67
N GLU A 147 -11.79 -7.07 -17.24
CA GLU A 147 -11.59 -5.64 -17.53
C GLU A 147 -11.72 -4.84 -16.24
N GLY A 148 -10.74 -3.97 -16.00
CA GLY A 148 -10.70 -3.02 -14.91
C GLY A 148 -10.96 -1.59 -15.39
N PRO A 149 -11.02 -0.62 -14.48
CA PRO A 149 -11.19 0.78 -14.81
C PRO A 149 -10.01 1.31 -15.65
N GLY A 150 -10.28 2.25 -16.57
CA GLY A 150 -9.25 2.94 -17.34
C GLY A 150 -8.40 2.05 -18.23
N GLY A 151 -8.90 0.89 -18.68
CA GLY A 151 -8.16 -0.07 -19.51
C GLY A 151 -7.18 -0.94 -18.73
N LEU A 152 -7.17 -0.87 -17.41
CA LEU A 152 -6.41 -1.79 -16.55
C LEU A 152 -7.01 -3.20 -16.58
N LEU A 153 -6.25 -4.15 -16.11
CA LEU A 153 -6.70 -5.53 -15.90
C LEU A 153 -7.09 -5.70 -14.43
N ALA A 154 -8.26 -6.24 -14.17
CA ALA A 154 -8.66 -6.72 -12.86
C ALA A 154 -8.28 -8.20 -12.73
N ALA A 155 -7.55 -8.54 -11.66
CA ALA A 155 -6.97 -9.85 -11.47
C ALA A 155 -6.84 -10.23 -10.00
N PHE A 156 -6.69 -11.52 -9.76
CA PHE A 156 -6.41 -12.07 -8.44
C PHE A 156 -7.41 -11.55 -7.40
N ARG A 157 -8.65 -12.00 -7.56
CA ARG A 157 -9.75 -11.64 -6.66
C ARG A 157 -9.43 -11.99 -5.23
N PHE A 158 -9.81 -11.12 -4.30
CA PHE A 158 -9.61 -11.32 -2.89
C PHE A 158 -10.89 -11.04 -2.10
N ARG A 159 -10.95 -11.57 -0.90
CA ARG A 159 -11.92 -11.19 0.14
C ARG A 159 -11.24 -10.33 1.19
N THR A 160 -12.05 -9.51 1.90
CA THR A 160 -11.55 -8.63 2.96
C THR A 160 -12.28 -8.90 4.27
N TYR A 161 -11.55 -8.87 5.38
CA TYR A 161 -12.07 -8.96 6.74
C TYR A 161 -11.05 -8.41 7.73
N THR A 162 -11.49 -8.03 8.92
CA THR A 162 -10.58 -7.58 9.99
C THR A 162 -10.28 -8.72 10.95
N ALA A 163 -9.01 -8.91 11.27
CA ALA A 163 -8.54 -9.91 12.21
C ALA A 163 -7.16 -9.54 12.78
N ALA A 164 -6.73 -10.26 13.82
CA ALA A 164 -5.38 -10.13 14.37
C ALA A 164 -4.31 -10.39 13.30
N GLY A 165 -3.22 -9.65 13.35
CA GLY A 165 -2.08 -9.79 12.42
C GLY A 165 -1.44 -11.16 12.51
N MET A 166 -0.97 -11.70 11.36
CA MET A 166 -0.31 -13.01 11.32
C MET A 166 1.13 -12.94 11.86
N VAL A 167 1.77 -11.79 11.73
CA VAL A 167 3.14 -11.54 12.21
C VAL A 167 3.16 -10.53 13.37
N ASP A 168 2.07 -9.79 13.59
CA ASP A 168 1.86 -8.87 14.70
C ASP A 168 0.51 -9.19 15.38
N PRO A 169 0.39 -10.30 16.14
CA PRO A 169 -0.89 -10.78 16.65
C PRO A 169 -1.52 -9.88 17.72
N ASP A 170 -0.77 -8.93 18.25
CA ASP A 170 -1.22 -7.86 19.13
C ASP A 170 -1.89 -6.68 18.38
N ARG A 171 -1.95 -6.73 17.05
CA ARG A 171 -2.55 -5.71 16.19
C ARG A 171 -3.67 -6.28 15.35
N GLU A 172 -4.77 -5.54 15.26
CA GLU A 172 -5.80 -5.82 14.26
C GLU A 172 -5.41 -5.18 12.92
N THR A 173 -5.69 -5.88 11.84
CA THR A 173 -5.40 -5.44 10.46
C THR A 173 -6.56 -5.80 9.54
N LEU A 174 -6.75 -5.03 8.47
CA LEU A 174 -7.59 -5.47 7.36
C LEU A 174 -6.84 -6.54 6.59
N LYS A 175 -7.42 -7.72 6.50
CA LYS A 175 -6.92 -8.84 5.68
C LYS A 175 -7.39 -8.66 4.25
N ILE A 176 -6.50 -8.94 3.30
CA ILE A 176 -6.79 -9.10 1.88
C ILE A 176 -6.34 -10.51 1.53
N ASP A 177 -7.30 -11.42 1.45
CA ASP A 177 -7.08 -12.86 1.39
C ASP A 177 -7.38 -13.38 -0.02
N TYR A 178 -6.36 -13.95 -0.66
CA TYR A 178 -6.40 -14.45 -2.03
C TYR A 178 -6.74 -15.94 -2.12
N ASP A 179 -7.00 -16.62 -0.99
CA ASP A 179 -7.33 -18.05 -1.00
C ASP A 179 -8.78 -18.26 -1.47
N SER A 180 -8.92 -18.29 -2.79
CA SER A 180 -10.19 -18.46 -3.51
C SER A 180 -9.98 -19.39 -4.70
N ASP A 181 -11.01 -20.19 -5.03
CA ASP A 181 -10.99 -21.10 -6.17
C ASP A 181 -10.91 -20.39 -7.54
N GLU A 182 -11.24 -19.10 -7.57
CA GLU A 182 -11.10 -18.25 -8.76
C GLU A 182 -9.64 -17.90 -9.06
N ASN A 183 -8.76 -18.03 -8.08
CA ASN A 183 -7.35 -17.68 -8.21
C ASN A 183 -6.47 -18.88 -8.57
N PRO A 184 -5.34 -18.64 -9.26
CA PRO A 184 -4.34 -19.69 -9.49
C PRO A 184 -3.83 -20.27 -8.17
N ARG A 185 -3.77 -21.61 -8.10
CA ARG A 185 -3.22 -22.29 -6.90
C ARG A 185 -1.74 -21.96 -6.69
N LEU A 186 -1.01 -21.89 -7.79
CA LEU A 186 0.42 -21.60 -7.72
C LEU A 186 0.63 -20.16 -7.31
N LEU A 187 1.21 -19.93 -6.15
CA LEU A 187 1.65 -18.67 -5.54
C LEU A 187 0.51 -17.78 -5.04
N ILE A 188 -0.56 -17.55 -5.82
CA ILE A 188 -1.57 -16.51 -5.50
C ILE A 188 -2.37 -16.87 -4.26
N ARG A 189 -2.83 -18.11 -4.14
CA ARG A 189 -3.63 -18.55 -2.97
C ARG A 189 -2.84 -18.62 -1.66
N ASP A 190 -1.52 -18.57 -1.74
CA ASP A 190 -0.65 -18.55 -0.57
C ASP A 190 -0.33 -17.13 -0.10
N ILE A 191 -0.86 -16.11 -0.77
CA ILE A 191 -0.68 -14.71 -0.39
C ILE A 191 -1.80 -14.27 0.54
N LEU A 192 -1.41 -13.52 1.56
CA LEU A 192 -2.28 -12.76 2.43
C LEU A 192 -1.66 -11.38 2.61
N ASP A 193 -2.41 -10.34 2.27
CA ASP A 193 -1.98 -8.99 2.60
C ASP A 193 -2.64 -8.55 3.92
N GLU A 194 -1.93 -7.75 4.67
CA GLU A 194 -2.41 -7.07 5.86
C GLU A 194 -2.29 -5.58 5.67
N VAL A 195 -3.35 -4.82 5.93
CA VAL A 195 -3.39 -3.38 5.70
C VAL A 195 -3.77 -2.64 6.96
N VAL A 196 -3.08 -1.54 7.21
CA VAL A 196 -3.40 -0.55 8.23
C VAL A 196 -3.53 0.84 7.62
N GLU A 197 -4.35 1.67 8.22
CA GLU A 197 -4.46 3.09 7.94
C GLU A 197 -3.53 3.86 8.86
N ILE A 198 -2.58 4.59 8.28
CA ILE A 198 -1.65 5.45 9.03
C ILE A 198 -2.34 6.77 9.40
N VAL A 199 -2.95 7.39 8.41
CA VAL A 199 -3.85 8.54 8.51
C VAL A 199 -4.97 8.37 7.48
N PRO A 200 -6.10 9.08 7.58
CA PRO A 200 -7.20 8.93 6.63
C PRO A 200 -6.75 9.02 5.17
N GLY A 201 -6.96 7.95 4.41
CA GLY A 201 -6.59 7.83 3.01
C GLY A 201 -5.12 7.50 2.72
N ALA A 202 -4.30 7.20 3.72
CA ALA A 202 -2.95 6.66 3.52
C ALA A 202 -2.81 5.31 4.21
N TYR A 203 -2.64 4.27 3.41
CA TYR A 203 -2.61 2.90 3.88
C TYR A 203 -1.25 2.26 3.61
N LEU A 204 -0.77 1.51 4.59
CA LEU A 204 0.45 0.70 4.47
C LEU A 204 0.09 -0.77 4.60
N GLY A 205 0.58 -1.58 3.67
CA GLY A 205 0.30 -3.01 3.64
C GLY A 205 1.56 -3.86 3.76
N LYS A 206 1.43 -5.00 4.42
CA LYS A 206 2.37 -6.12 4.42
C LYS A 206 1.89 -7.18 3.47
N VAL A 207 2.80 -7.72 2.66
CA VAL A 207 2.55 -8.90 1.83
C VAL A 207 3.15 -10.10 2.56
N LEU A 208 2.31 -11.04 2.89
CA LEU A 208 2.69 -12.29 3.55
C LEU A 208 2.51 -13.45 2.60
N ILE A 209 3.38 -14.45 2.71
CA ILE A 209 3.22 -15.70 1.98
C ILE A 209 3.15 -16.86 2.97
N ARG A 210 2.21 -17.75 2.74
CA ARG A 210 2.05 -18.99 3.51
C ARG A 210 3.17 -19.96 3.14
N ARG A 211 3.83 -20.52 4.17
CA ARG A 211 4.88 -21.52 4.06
C ARG A 211 4.59 -22.70 4.99
N GLY A 212 5.15 -23.84 4.66
CA GLY A 212 4.95 -25.07 5.44
C GLY A 212 3.71 -25.85 5.02
N ASP A 213 3.37 -26.85 5.82
CA ASP A 213 2.24 -27.72 5.56
C ASP A 213 0.91 -27.07 5.99
N ALA A 214 -0.20 -27.58 5.44
CA ALA A 214 -1.54 -27.06 5.71
C ALA A 214 -1.90 -27.10 7.22
N ASP A 215 -1.39 -28.08 7.94
CA ASP A 215 -1.67 -28.29 9.37
C ASP A 215 -0.82 -27.37 10.29
N SER A 216 0.25 -26.77 9.76
CA SER A 216 1.15 -25.88 10.52
C SER A 216 1.68 -24.74 9.64
N PRO A 217 0.80 -23.84 9.16
CA PRO A 217 1.21 -22.77 8.29
C PRO A 217 2.04 -21.75 9.04
N ARG A 218 3.12 -21.29 8.40
CA ARG A 218 3.94 -20.17 8.84
C ARG A 218 3.82 -19.05 7.84
N TRP A 219 3.67 -17.82 8.32
CA TRP A 219 3.58 -16.64 7.48
C TRP A 219 4.91 -15.92 7.41
N GLN A 220 5.37 -15.66 6.22
CA GLN A 220 6.63 -14.96 5.95
C GLN A 220 6.32 -13.61 5.30
N LEU A 221 6.82 -12.53 5.89
CA LEU A 221 6.79 -11.20 5.28
C LEU A 221 7.71 -11.20 4.04
N VAL A 222 7.16 -10.80 2.90
CA VAL A 222 7.87 -10.76 1.61
C VAL A 222 7.91 -9.39 0.97
N GLY A 223 7.15 -8.43 1.47
CA GLY A 223 7.16 -7.07 0.97
C GLY A 223 6.22 -6.12 1.68
N TYR A 224 6.37 -4.84 1.36
CA TYR A 224 5.46 -3.77 1.74
C TYR A 224 4.90 -3.09 0.49
N PHE A 225 3.67 -2.67 0.58
CA PHE A 225 3.01 -1.83 -0.41
C PHE A 225 2.26 -0.69 0.28
N ALA A 226 1.91 0.33 -0.47
CA ALA A 226 1.05 1.39 0.03
C ALA A 226 -0.13 1.62 -0.93
N LEU A 227 -1.25 2.08 -0.37
CA LEU A 227 -2.45 2.45 -1.10
C LEU A 227 -2.89 3.85 -0.70
N GLN A 228 -3.47 4.57 -1.66
CA GLN A 228 -4.18 5.83 -1.44
C GLN A 228 -5.38 5.93 -2.41
N PRO A 229 -6.42 6.70 -2.09
CA PRO A 229 -7.43 7.03 -3.06
C PRO A 229 -6.78 7.65 -4.31
N PRO A 230 -7.31 7.44 -5.51
CA PRO A 230 -6.78 8.04 -6.71
C PRO A 230 -6.78 9.57 -6.57
N ALA A 231 -5.76 10.22 -7.17
CA ALA A 231 -5.76 11.67 -7.23
C ALA A 231 -7.05 12.11 -7.94
N THR A 232 -7.89 12.86 -7.25
CA THR A 232 -9.06 13.47 -7.87
C THR A 232 -8.55 14.31 -9.03
N ALA A 233 -9.04 14.04 -10.25
CA ALA A 233 -8.72 14.89 -11.38
C ALA A 233 -8.99 16.35 -10.96
N PRO A 234 -8.09 17.31 -11.27
CA PRO A 234 -8.32 18.70 -10.91
C PRO A 234 -9.71 19.08 -11.42
N GLN A 235 -10.58 19.48 -10.49
CA GLN A 235 -11.88 20.02 -10.88
C GLN A 235 -11.57 21.22 -11.77
N PRO A 236 -12.22 21.34 -12.95
CA PRO A 236 -12.10 22.56 -13.73
C PRO A 236 -12.45 23.73 -12.79
N GLU A 237 -11.57 24.73 -12.75
CA GLU A 237 -11.84 25.95 -11.97
C GLU A 237 -13.27 26.39 -12.29
N PRO A 238 -14.08 26.73 -11.27
CA PRO A 238 -15.42 27.25 -11.53
C PRO A 238 -15.26 28.42 -12.52
N ALA A 239 -15.91 28.29 -13.67
CA ALA A 239 -15.86 29.32 -14.70
C ALA A 239 -16.10 30.66 -13.99
N GLU A 240 -15.13 31.59 -14.17
CA GLU A 240 -15.18 32.91 -13.63
C GLU A 240 -16.56 33.48 -14.01
N VAL A 241 -17.40 33.68 -13.00
CA VAL A 241 -18.74 34.21 -13.19
C VAL A 241 -18.52 35.61 -13.74
N ALA A 242 -18.73 35.80 -15.05
CA ALA A 242 -18.66 37.11 -15.70
C ALA A 242 -19.50 38.10 -14.88
N GLU A 243 -18.84 39.12 -14.34
CA GLU A 243 -19.54 40.19 -13.63
C GLU A 243 -20.66 40.70 -14.53
N PRO A 244 -21.88 40.84 -14.00
CA PRO A 244 -22.97 41.44 -14.83
C PRO A 244 -22.58 42.85 -15.25
N GLU A 245 -22.51 43.03 -16.53
CA GLU A 245 -22.25 44.31 -17.20
C GLU A 245 -23.10 45.40 -16.54
N ARG A 246 -22.47 46.39 -15.90
CA ARG A 246 -23.16 47.53 -15.26
C ARG A 246 -23.99 48.24 -16.32
N ALA A 247 -25.29 48.08 -16.19
CA ALA A 247 -26.23 48.85 -16.99
C ALA A 247 -25.92 50.34 -16.85
N THR A 248 -25.47 50.95 -17.91
CA THR A 248 -25.29 52.41 -18.04
C THR A 248 -26.66 53.09 -17.90
N ALA A 249 -26.79 53.86 -16.85
CA ALA A 249 -28.01 54.72 -16.64
C ALA A 249 -28.19 55.70 -17.80
N PRO A 250 -29.41 55.90 -18.31
CA PRO A 250 -29.68 56.89 -19.33
C PRO A 250 -29.46 58.30 -18.81
N ALA A 251 -28.80 59.13 -19.66
CA ALA A 251 -28.56 60.55 -19.37
C ALA A 251 -29.87 61.32 -19.21
N PRO A 252 -29.93 62.34 -18.32
CA PRO A 252 -31.14 63.16 -18.16
C PRO A 252 -31.35 64.05 -19.38
N ALA A 253 -32.59 64.05 -19.87
CA ALA A 253 -33.02 64.94 -20.95
C ALA A 253 -33.06 66.39 -20.43
N THR A 254 -32.25 67.26 -21.05
CA THR A 254 -32.37 68.73 -20.95
C THR A 254 -33.49 69.18 -21.81
N GLY A 255 -34.54 69.76 -21.18
CA GLY A 255 -35.57 70.61 -21.75
C GLY A 255 -35.29 72.09 -21.52
#